data_286408939b8b31cea767a4042328ae2e
#
_entry.id   286408939b8b31cea767a4042328ae2e
#
_cell.length_a   1.000
_cell.length_b   1.000
_cell.length_c   1.000
_cell.angle_alpha   90.00
_cell.angle_beta   90.00
_cell.angle_gamma   90.00
#
_symmetry.space_group_name_H-M   'P 1'
#
loop_
_entity.id
_entity.type
_entity.pdbx_description
1 polymer ?
#
loop_
_entity_poly.entity_id
_entity_poly.type
_entity_poly.pdbx_seq_one_letter_code
_entity_poly.pdbx_strand_id
1 'polypeptide(L)'
;MADTKMFYAITAGEYSDYRIIAITDDKARAKELNRVIPDSDIEEFPDALVVQSGYWVWRVRRDNRRKSMFIEHVDSSFRLNDLNKVCDDGDNDYTWTSVQAMNEPHALKIAYDLFAQHDAEKAGIT
;
A
#
# COMPACT_ATOMS: atom_id res chain seq x y z
N MET A 1 5.11 -17.59 -17.76
CA MET A 1 4.89 -16.68 -16.66
C MET A 1 4.90 -15.25 -17.16
N ALA A 2 3.89 -14.51 -16.87
CA ALA A 2 3.84 -13.13 -17.32
C ALA A 2 4.84 -12.27 -16.54
N ASP A 3 5.55 -11.42 -17.25
CA ASP A 3 6.44 -10.47 -16.61
C ASP A 3 5.61 -9.45 -15.83
N THR A 4 6.07 -9.10 -14.64
CA THR A 4 5.42 -8.06 -13.86
C THR A 4 5.64 -6.72 -14.55
N LYS A 5 4.55 -6.06 -14.93
CA LYS A 5 4.62 -4.73 -15.50
C LYS A 5 4.99 -3.74 -14.40
N MET A 6 5.89 -2.84 -14.72
CA MET A 6 6.36 -1.83 -13.77
C MET A 6 5.86 -0.46 -14.20
N PHE A 7 5.37 0.30 -13.24
CA PHE A 7 5.02 1.70 -13.42
C PHE A 7 6.02 2.59 -12.72
N TYR A 8 6.27 3.74 -13.29
CA TYR A 8 7.21 4.72 -12.78
C TYR A 8 6.48 6.03 -12.53
N ALA A 9 6.52 6.49 -11.31
CA ALA A 9 5.95 7.78 -10.95
C ALA A 9 7.07 8.80 -10.80
N ILE A 10 6.92 9.94 -11.46
CA ILE A 10 7.83 11.07 -11.27
C ILE A 10 7.22 11.91 -10.16
N THR A 11 7.95 12.06 -9.08
CA THR A 11 7.45 12.72 -7.88
C THR A 11 8.33 13.89 -7.52
N ALA A 12 7.78 14.86 -6.81
CA ALA A 12 8.53 16.00 -6.31
C ALA A 12 7.95 16.43 -4.97
N GLY A 13 8.79 17.13 -4.19
CA GLY A 13 8.41 17.65 -2.90
C GLY A 13 8.67 16.66 -1.78
N GLU A 14 8.62 17.17 -0.55
CA GLU A 14 8.79 16.40 0.67
C GLU A 14 7.63 16.70 1.61
N TYR A 15 7.18 15.69 2.35
CA TYR A 15 6.09 15.85 3.30
C TYR A 15 4.82 16.41 2.65
N SER A 16 4.36 17.57 3.10
CA SER A 16 3.10 18.17 2.62
C SER A 16 3.16 18.64 1.17
N ASP A 17 4.37 18.83 0.62
CA ASP A 17 4.55 19.26 -0.77
C ASP A 17 4.63 18.07 -1.73
N TYR A 18 4.67 16.86 -1.21
CA TYR A 18 4.81 15.66 -2.04
C TYR A 18 3.66 15.57 -3.03
N ARG A 19 4.01 15.34 -4.29
CA ARG A 19 3.03 15.19 -5.35
C ARG A 19 3.57 14.32 -6.46
N ILE A 20 2.67 13.66 -7.15
CA ILE A 20 2.99 12.88 -8.34
C ILE A 20 2.79 13.79 -9.54
N ILE A 21 3.83 13.97 -10.34
CA ILE A 21 3.82 14.85 -11.51
C ILE A 21 3.41 14.08 -12.76
N ALA A 22 3.92 12.85 -12.90
CA ALA A 22 3.66 12.03 -14.09
C ALA A 22 3.79 10.56 -13.73
N ILE A 23 3.11 9.72 -14.49
CA ILE A 23 3.20 8.27 -14.36
C ILE A 23 3.39 7.69 -15.76
N THR A 24 4.33 6.77 -15.90
CA THR A 24 4.58 6.10 -17.18
C THR A 24 4.98 4.64 -16.92
N ASP A 25 4.75 3.78 -17.88
CA ASP A 25 5.20 2.39 -17.84
C ASP A 25 6.50 2.19 -18.62
N ASP A 26 7.06 3.26 -19.17
CA ASP A 26 8.29 3.24 -19.96
C ASP A 26 9.43 3.79 -19.12
N LYS A 27 10.38 2.91 -18.77
CA LYS A 27 11.51 3.28 -17.92
C LYS A 27 12.38 4.37 -18.55
N ALA A 28 12.61 4.30 -19.87
CA ALA A 28 13.39 5.30 -20.58
C ALA A 28 12.71 6.67 -20.52
N ARG A 29 11.39 6.69 -20.69
CA ARG A 29 10.61 7.92 -20.57
C ARG A 29 10.65 8.48 -19.15
N ALA A 30 10.58 7.62 -18.15
CA ALA A 30 10.68 8.06 -16.75
C ALA A 30 12.03 8.74 -16.47
N LYS A 31 13.12 8.15 -16.95
CA LYS A 31 14.44 8.73 -16.79
C LYS A 31 14.56 10.08 -17.48
N GLU A 32 14.00 10.20 -18.68
CA GLU A 32 13.97 11.46 -19.40
C GLU A 32 13.20 12.53 -18.64
N LEU A 33 12.02 12.19 -18.13
CA LEU A 33 11.22 13.11 -17.34
C LEU A 33 11.93 13.54 -16.07
N ASN A 34 12.55 12.59 -15.37
CA ASN A 34 13.30 12.89 -14.16
C ASN A 34 14.45 13.86 -14.43
N ARG A 35 15.10 13.72 -15.59
CA ARG A 35 16.20 14.58 -15.96
C ARG A 35 15.76 16.02 -16.23
N VAL A 36 14.59 16.22 -16.84
CA VAL A 36 14.12 17.56 -17.23
C VAL A 36 13.27 18.25 -16.17
N ILE A 37 12.72 17.51 -15.22
CA ILE A 37 11.93 18.10 -14.12
C ILE A 37 12.84 18.30 -12.91
N PRO A 38 13.05 19.57 -12.49
CA PRO A 38 13.95 19.85 -11.36
C PRO A 38 13.47 19.21 -10.06
N ASP A 39 14.43 18.74 -9.28
CA ASP A 39 14.17 18.20 -7.93
C ASP A 39 13.14 17.07 -7.89
N SER A 40 13.08 16.29 -8.97
CA SER A 40 12.16 15.16 -9.04
C SER A 40 12.88 13.84 -8.76
N ASP A 41 12.09 12.85 -8.36
CA ASP A 41 12.52 11.49 -8.12
C ASP A 41 11.68 10.52 -8.92
N ILE A 42 12.19 9.32 -9.12
CA ILE A 42 11.45 8.23 -9.75
C ILE A 42 11.10 7.22 -8.66
N GLU A 43 9.82 6.90 -8.54
CA GLU A 43 9.35 5.81 -7.68
C GLU A 43 8.82 4.70 -8.56
N GLU A 44 9.19 3.46 -8.25
CA GLU A 44 8.79 2.30 -9.05
C GLU A 44 7.71 1.51 -8.33
N PHE A 45 6.64 1.17 -9.06
CA PHE A 45 5.53 0.41 -8.52
C PHE A 45 5.19 -0.76 -9.45
N PRO A 46 5.14 -1.99 -8.93
CA PRO A 46 4.66 -3.11 -9.76
C PRO A 46 3.16 -2.95 -10.03
N ASP A 47 2.73 -3.50 -11.15
CA ASP A 47 1.34 -3.40 -11.61
C ASP A 47 0.34 -3.84 -10.54
N ALA A 48 0.71 -4.83 -9.74
CA ALA A 48 -0.16 -5.35 -8.68
C ALA A 48 -0.49 -4.33 -7.60
N LEU A 49 0.24 -3.20 -7.55
CA LEU A 49 0.03 -2.16 -6.55
C LEU A 49 -0.68 -0.92 -7.11
N VAL A 50 -1.22 -1.01 -8.32
CA VAL A 50 -1.93 0.14 -8.92
C VAL A 50 -3.19 0.44 -8.11
N VAL A 51 -3.35 1.71 -7.77
CA VAL A 51 -4.52 2.18 -7.02
C VAL A 51 -5.73 2.23 -7.95
N GLN A 52 -6.81 1.59 -7.54
CA GLN A 52 -8.04 1.61 -8.32
C GLN A 52 -8.80 2.91 -8.08
N SER A 53 -9.32 3.48 -9.16
CA SER A 53 -10.12 4.70 -9.08
C SER A 53 -11.38 4.47 -8.23
N GLY A 54 -11.67 5.44 -7.36
CA GLY A 54 -12.83 5.36 -6.49
C GLY A 54 -12.61 4.54 -5.21
N TYR A 55 -11.43 3.98 -5.04
CA TYR A 55 -11.11 3.23 -3.84
C TYR A 55 -10.21 4.08 -2.94
N TRP A 56 -10.42 3.94 -1.64
CA TRP A 56 -9.63 4.62 -0.63
C TRP A 56 -8.71 3.63 0.05
N VAL A 57 -7.67 4.13 0.68
CA VAL A 57 -6.77 3.29 1.47
C VAL A 57 -7.18 3.36 2.93
N TRP A 58 -7.31 2.19 3.53
CA TRP A 58 -7.71 2.04 4.93
C TRP A 58 -6.65 1.26 5.67
N ARG A 59 -6.33 1.71 6.87
CA ARG A 59 -5.49 0.94 7.77
C ARG A 59 -6.38 0.23 8.77
N VAL A 60 -6.21 -1.09 8.86
CA VAL A 60 -6.97 -1.92 9.80
C VAL A 60 -5.98 -2.52 10.79
N ARG A 61 -6.23 -2.30 12.06
CA ARG A 61 -5.40 -2.83 13.13
C ARG A 61 -6.25 -3.72 14.03
N ARG A 62 -5.74 -4.91 14.31
CA ARG A 62 -6.39 -5.85 15.21
C ARG A 62 -5.66 -5.85 16.55
N ASP A 63 -6.40 -5.65 17.65
CA ASP A 63 -5.89 -5.89 18.98
C ASP A 63 -5.94 -7.39 19.23
N ASN A 64 -4.78 -8.04 19.31
CA ASN A 64 -4.69 -9.50 19.37
C ASN A 64 -5.16 -10.07 20.73
N ARG A 65 -5.15 -9.25 21.76
CA ARG A 65 -5.63 -9.67 23.09
C ARG A 65 -7.15 -9.60 23.17
N ARG A 66 -7.72 -8.50 22.71
CA ARG A 66 -9.16 -8.23 22.83
C ARG A 66 -9.95 -8.66 21.62
N LYS A 67 -9.26 -8.98 20.53
CA LYS A 67 -9.86 -9.32 19.23
C LYS A 67 -10.73 -8.22 18.64
N SER A 68 -10.48 -6.98 19.07
CA SER A 68 -11.17 -5.82 18.52
C SER A 68 -10.42 -5.26 17.31
N MET A 69 -11.17 -4.61 16.43
CA MET A 69 -10.62 -4.01 15.22
C MET A 69 -10.72 -2.50 15.29
N PHE A 70 -9.65 -1.84 14.84
CA PHE A 70 -9.64 -0.41 14.62
C PHE A 70 -9.42 -0.15 13.14
N ILE A 71 -10.18 0.77 12.59
CA ILE A 71 -10.09 1.10 11.17
C ILE A 71 -9.99 2.62 11.03
N GLU A 72 -9.08 3.07 10.15
CA GLU A 72 -8.93 4.49 9.87
C GLU A 72 -8.66 4.71 8.39
N HIS A 73 -9.11 5.84 7.89
CA HIS A 73 -8.82 6.28 6.54
C HIS A 73 -7.39 6.83 6.51
N VAL A 74 -6.59 6.36 5.56
CA VAL A 74 -5.19 6.78 5.45
C VAL A 74 -5.06 7.86 4.39
N ASP A 75 -4.37 8.92 4.75
CA ASP A 75 -4.12 10.06 3.87
C ASP A 75 -2.71 10.01 3.26
N SER A 76 -2.10 11.15 3.12
CA SER A 76 -0.83 11.34 2.41
C SER A 76 0.39 10.64 3.03
N SER A 77 0.29 10.09 4.25
CA SER A 77 1.42 9.39 4.88
C SER A 77 1.58 7.96 4.40
N PHE A 78 0.69 7.48 3.56
CA PHE A 78 0.65 6.10 3.11
C PHE A 78 1.70 5.82 2.03
N ARG A 79 2.29 4.62 2.08
CA ARG A 79 3.17 4.11 1.03
C ARG A 79 2.50 2.96 0.30
N LEU A 80 2.46 3.02 -1.05
CA LEU A 80 1.83 1.97 -1.84
C LEU A 80 2.44 0.59 -1.60
N ASN A 81 3.74 0.53 -1.26
CA ASN A 81 4.40 -0.73 -0.97
C ASN A 81 3.87 -1.43 0.27
N ASP A 82 3.12 -0.72 1.11
CA ASP A 82 2.53 -1.30 2.32
C ASP A 82 1.15 -1.92 2.08
N LEU A 83 0.61 -1.79 0.87
CA LEU A 83 -0.69 -2.39 0.55
C LEU A 83 -0.67 -3.90 0.70
N ASN A 84 -1.69 -4.43 1.38
CA ASN A 84 -1.94 -5.86 1.56
C ASN A 84 -0.83 -6.61 2.31
N LYS A 85 0.10 -5.90 2.89
CA LYS A 85 1.10 -6.50 3.76
C LYS A 85 0.56 -6.55 5.18
N VAL A 86 0.72 -7.68 5.83
CA VAL A 86 0.31 -7.86 7.22
C VAL A 86 1.54 -7.83 8.09
N CYS A 87 1.52 -6.94 9.08
CA CYS A 87 2.64 -6.74 9.99
C CYS A 87 2.18 -6.93 11.43
N ASP A 88 3.03 -7.56 12.23
CA ASP A 88 2.84 -7.63 13.67
C ASP A 88 3.64 -6.52 14.32
N ASP A 89 3.07 -5.89 15.33
CA ASP A 89 3.68 -4.77 16.03
C ASP A 89 4.19 -5.22 17.39
N GLY A 90 5.45 -4.87 17.66
CA GLY A 90 6.09 -5.08 18.94
C GLY A 90 6.04 -6.54 19.40
N ASP A 91 5.39 -6.77 20.53
CA ASP A 91 5.26 -8.10 21.15
C ASP A 91 4.08 -8.90 20.62
N ASN A 92 3.65 -8.63 19.40
CA ASN A 92 2.47 -9.26 18.77
C ASN A 92 1.14 -8.87 19.44
N ASP A 93 1.12 -7.73 20.12
CA ASP A 93 -0.11 -7.21 20.69
C ASP A 93 -1.09 -6.74 19.62
N TYR A 94 -0.55 -6.28 18.50
CA TYR A 94 -1.33 -5.76 17.37
C TYR A 94 -0.86 -6.35 16.07
N THR A 95 -1.81 -6.59 15.18
CA THR A 95 -1.53 -6.97 13.80
C THR A 95 -2.26 -5.98 12.91
N TRP A 96 -1.61 -5.47 11.90
CA TRP A 96 -2.19 -4.43 11.06
C TRP A 96 -1.89 -4.65 9.58
N THR A 97 -2.75 -4.09 8.73
CA THR A 97 -2.57 -4.09 7.29
C THR A 97 -3.19 -2.83 6.70
N SER A 98 -2.78 -2.49 5.50
CA SER A 98 -3.39 -1.41 4.72
C SER A 98 -4.01 -2.01 3.48
N VAL A 99 -5.26 -1.64 3.20
CA VAL A 99 -6.02 -2.21 2.09
C VAL A 99 -6.73 -1.09 1.32
N GLN A 100 -6.99 -1.36 0.04
CA GLN A 100 -7.84 -0.49 -0.77
C GLN A 100 -9.27 -1.01 -0.71
N ALA A 101 -10.20 -0.13 -0.37
CA ALA A 101 -11.61 -0.50 -0.26
C ALA A 101 -12.52 0.70 -0.49
N MET A 102 -13.76 0.43 -0.85
CA MET A 102 -14.75 1.46 -1.12
C MET A 102 -15.29 2.09 0.16
N ASN A 103 -15.34 1.32 1.23
CA ASN A 103 -15.90 1.75 2.51
C ASN A 103 -15.34 0.88 3.65
N GLU A 104 -15.70 1.22 4.89
CA GLU A 104 -15.22 0.49 6.06
C GLU A 104 -15.58 -0.99 6.07
N PRO A 105 -16.83 -1.41 5.82
CA PRO A 105 -17.17 -2.84 5.81
C PRO A 105 -16.37 -3.63 4.78
N HIS A 106 -16.12 -3.05 3.62
CA HIS A 106 -15.31 -3.67 2.57
C HIS A 106 -13.86 -3.83 3.04
N ALA A 107 -13.31 -2.78 3.65
CA ALA A 107 -11.95 -2.81 4.19
C ALA A 107 -11.80 -3.87 5.28
N LEU A 108 -12.75 -3.97 6.18
CA LEU A 108 -12.74 -4.98 7.24
C LEU A 108 -12.77 -6.40 6.68
N LYS A 109 -13.59 -6.64 5.66
CA LYS A 109 -13.67 -7.95 5.03
C LYS A 109 -12.32 -8.37 4.44
N ILE A 110 -11.69 -7.46 3.70
CA ILE A 110 -10.39 -7.73 3.09
C ILE A 110 -9.35 -8.00 4.19
N ALA A 111 -9.35 -7.18 5.23
CA ALA A 111 -8.41 -7.33 6.34
C ALA A 111 -8.60 -8.64 7.09
N TYR A 112 -9.84 -9.06 7.33
CA TYR A 112 -10.12 -10.35 7.96
C TYR A 112 -9.51 -11.52 7.18
N ASP A 113 -9.65 -11.50 5.86
CA ASP A 113 -9.10 -12.55 5.02
C ASP A 113 -7.56 -12.56 5.08
N LEU A 114 -6.95 -11.38 5.04
CA LEU A 114 -5.50 -11.24 5.14
C LEU A 114 -4.98 -11.68 6.52
N PHE A 115 -5.66 -11.30 7.58
CA PHE A 115 -5.26 -11.69 8.93
C PHE A 115 -5.41 -13.21 9.13
N ALA A 116 -6.46 -13.81 8.59
CA ALA A 116 -6.66 -15.26 8.69
C ALA A 116 -5.54 -16.01 7.97
N GLN A 117 -5.15 -15.55 6.80
CA GLN A 117 -4.04 -16.13 6.05
C GLN A 117 -2.73 -15.97 6.80
N HIS A 118 -2.48 -14.80 7.35
CA HIS A 118 -1.28 -14.53 8.14
C HIS A 118 -1.20 -15.41 9.38
N ASP A 119 -2.31 -15.56 10.10
CA ASP A 119 -2.37 -16.42 11.29
C ASP A 119 -2.11 -17.88 10.92
N ALA A 120 -2.65 -18.34 9.81
CA ALA A 120 -2.43 -19.71 9.32
C ALA A 120 -0.96 -19.94 8.98
N GLU A 121 -0.32 -18.99 8.33
CA GLU A 121 1.11 -19.08 8.00
C GLU A 121 1.97 -19.14 9.26
N LYS A 122 1.67 -18.31 10.26
CA LYS A 122 2.40 -18.30 11.52
C LYS A 122 2.23 -19.62 12.27
N ALA A 123 1.07 -20.25 12.17
CA ALA A 123 0.79 -21.53 12.81
C ALA A 123 1.37 -22.73 12.01
N GLY A 124 1.95 -22.48 10.84
CA GLY A 124 2.48 -23.52 9.98
C GLY A 124 1.42 -24.31 9.24
N ILE A 125 0.22 -23.75 9.14
CA ILE A 125 -0.89 -24.35 8.39
C ILE A 125 -0.88 -23.76 6.98
N THR A 126 -0.57 -24.60 6.01
CA THR A 126 -0.53 -24.16 4.61
C THR A 126 -1.32 -25.11 3.74
#